data_20c4a86c8cd3098fa91aa75d46b43a8d
#
_entry.id   20c4a86c8cd3098fa91aa75d46b43a8d
#
_cell.length_a   1.000
_cell.length_b   1.000
_cell.length_c   1.000
_cell.angle_alpha   90.00
_cell.angle_beta   90.00
_cell.angle_gamma   90.00
#
_symmetry.space_group_name_H-M   'P 1'
#
loop_
_entity.id
_entity.type
_entity.pdbx_description
1 polymer ?
#
loop_
_entity_poly.entity_id
_entity_poly.type
_entity_poly.pdbx_seq_one_letter_code
_entity_poly.pdbx_strand_id
1 'polypeptide(L)'
;MSKIKKVVLIEPEPPGYHVFSRIALPRLGLPLLGAMLKQRGIEVSIYCQGFYGIDYSDVLSADLVGISTTTSTAPEGYRIARRVREAGIPVVMGGSHVSFLAEEALQHADYCVRGEGEYTFMELIDAIDSGSGFSGIRGLSYKVGDETRHNEPRELVQDLDSLPFPDLSLIRGRDRIKLTPILTSRGCPHGCNFCSVIRMFGRAYRQRSIDSVVEELEYLQPPSVFFYDDNFAADKNRTKQLLERMLSRGVTPPWTAQVRVDAAKDRELLDLMRRTNCYVVYIGFESVNPQTLKEFNKKQSVEDMAEAVRRFHDLGIMVHGMFVFGADSDDIESLRATAEFALKNQIDTVQFLMLTPLPGTPYFDELERQGRLLTKEWHLYDGQHVLYQPAKMSPYELQKETFKAMKRFYSIYECIKMLCGPEVIKFAAKVYWNLLRGRWRSVRWQMHTRMLRWFYRAYGHVLIRRFEAANKDFSDWIKAFKQRTSALGVKTQPSLGNRQ
;
A
#
# COMPACT_ATOMS: atom_id res chain seq x y z
N MET A 1 26.57 -31.35 -4.66
CA MET A 1 26.12 -30.22 -5.54
C MET A 1 24.75 -29.76 -5.06
N SER A 2 24.49 -28.45 -4.96
CA SER A 2 23.19 -27.92 -4.61
C SER A 2 22.11 -28.46 -5.57
N LYS A 3 20.94 -28.86 -5.01
CA LYS A 3 19.80 -29.29 -5.80
C LYS A 3 19.08 -28.07 -6.39
N ILE A 4 19.09 -26.95 -5.67
CA ILE A 4 18.48 -25.69 -6.10
C ILE A 4 19.52 -24.82 -6.80
N LYS A 5 19.42 -24.71 -8.11
CA LYS A 5 20.29 -23.88 -8.95
C LYS A 5 19.57 -22.67 -9.53
N LYS A 6 18.26 -22.80 -9.73
CA LYS A 6 17.40 -21.77 -10.31
C LYS A 6 16.13 -21.58 -9.47
N VAL A 7 15.87 -20.34 -9.08
CA VAL A 7 14.64 -19.94 -8.37
C VAL A 7 13.93 -18.86 -9.16
N VAL A 8 12.63 -19.05 -9.38
CA VAL A 8 11.78 -18.01 -9.96
C VAL A 8 10.87 -17.44 -8.87
N LEU A 9 10.86 -16.11 -8.74
CA LEU A 9 10.03 -15.39 -7.77
C LEU A 9 8.91 -14.64 -8.49
N ILE A 10 7.69 -14.73 -7.96
CA ILE A 10 6.50 -14.17 -8.63
C ILE A 10 5.72 -13.28 -7.65
N GLU A 11 5.42 -12.06 -8.08
CA GLU A 11 4.45 -11.16 -7.49
C GLU A 11 3.20 -11.15 -8.37
N PRO A 12 2.10 -11.83 -7.95
CA PRO A 12 0.87 -11.87 -8.73
C PRO A 12 0.16 -10.53 -8.79
N GLU A 13 -0.55 -10.28 -9.90
CA GLU A 13 -1.49 -9.17 -10.04
C GLU A 13 -2.87 -9.57 -9.47
N PRO A 14 -3.60 -8.67 -8.79
CA PRO A 14 -4.98 -8.95 -8.43
C PRO A 14 -5.84 -9.06 -9.69
N PRO A 15 -6.77 -10.02 -9.76
CA PRO A 15 -7.70 -10.10 -10.87
C PRO A 15 -8.62 -8.89 -10.87
N GLY A 16 -8.90 -8.35 -12.07
CA GLY A 16 -9.79 -7.21 -12.24
C GLY A 16 -9.08 -5.89 -12.55
N TYR A 17 -9.83 -4.82 -12.50
CA TYR A 17 -9.36 -3.48 -12.83
C TYR A 17 -9.22 -2.63 -11.58
N HIS A 18 -7.99 -2.21 -11.27
CA HIS A 18 -7.68 -1.35 -10.13
C HIS A 18 -7.33 0.07 -10.58
N VAL A 19 -8.04 1.08 -10.06
CA VAL A 19 -7.81 2.49 -10.42
C VAL A 19 -6.41 2.94 -10.02
N PHE A 20 -5.89 2.44 -8.91
CA PHE A 20 -4.63 2.91 -8.31
C PHE A 20 -3.42 2.03 -8.61
N SER A 21 -3.57 0.86 -9.24
CA SER A 21 -2.48 -0.08 -9.56
C SER A 21 -1.81 0.17 -10.92
N ARG A 22 -1.84 1.42 -11.41
CA ARG A 22 -1.26 1.78 -12.71
C ARG A 22 0.20 2.22 -12.67
N ILE A 23 0.77 2.32 -11.48
CA ILE A 23 2.19 2.67 -11.31
C ILE A 23 2.97 1.38 -11.10
N ALA A 24 3.96 1.14 -11.96
CA ALA A 24 4.90 0.02 -11.79
C ALA A 24 5.80 0.30 -10.58
N LEU A 25 5.37 -0.15 -9.41
CA LEU A 25 6.07 -0.02 -8.15
C LEU A 25 6.18 -1.43 -7.51
N PRO A 26 7.28 -2.16 -7.74
CA PRO A 26 7.45 -3.50 -7.20
C PRO A 26 7.62 -3.47 -5.69
N ARG A 27 7.13 -4.50 -5.02
CA ARG A 27 7.40 -4.71 -3.59
C ARG A 27 8.83 -5.21 -3.40
N LEU A 28 9.51 -4.70 -2.37
CA LEU A 28 10.94 -4.95 -2.17
C LEU A 28 11.28 -6.34 -1.62
N GLY A 29 10.29 -7.08 -1.11
CA GLY A 29 10.54 -8.41 -0.52
C GLY A 29 11.16 -9.40 -1.50
N LEU A 30 10.62 -9.54 -2.72
CA LEU A 30 11.17 -10.46 -3.71
C LEU A 30 12.53 -10.02 -4.25
N PRO A 31 12.77 -8.74 -4.61
CA PRO A 31 14.11 -8.27 -4.97
C PRO A 31 15.17 -8.47 -3.87
N LEU A 32 14.80 -8.35 -2.60
CA LEU A 32 15.67 -8.61 -1.46
C LEU A 32 16.02 -10.12 -1.37
N LEU A 33 15.02 -11.00 -1.42
CA LEU A 33 15.25 -12.44 -1.46
C LEU A 33 16.09 -12.83 -2.67
N GLY A 34 15.84 -12.22 -3.83
CA GLY A 34 16.61 -12.41 -5.04
C GLY A 34 18.09 -12.04 -4.87
N ALA A 35 18.38 -10.91 -4.21
CA ALA A 35 19.74 -10.51 -3.89
C ALA A 35 20.46 -11.53 -3.00
N MET A 36 19.79 -12.05 -1.96
CA MET A 36 20.32 -13.07 -1.06
C MET A 36 20.59 -14.39 -1.77
N LEU A 37 19.71 -14.82 -2.67
CA LEU A 37 19.89 -16.02 -3.50
C LEU A 37 21.07 -15.88 -4.45
N LYS A 38 21.17 -14.73 -5.12
CA LYS A 38 22.28 -14.42 -6.05
C LYS A 38 23.64 -14.44 -5.35
N GLN A 39 23.74 -13.97 -4.09
CA GLN A 39 24.95 -14.07 -3.28
C GLN A 39 25.36 -15.52 -3.01
N ARG A 40 24.43 -16.47 -3.08
CA ARG A 40 24.68 -17.92 -2.96
C ARG A 40 24.95 -18.60 -4.30
N GLY A 41 25.03 -17.83 -5.40
CA GLY A 41 25.27 -18.34 -6.76
C GLY A 41 24.05 -19.01 -7.41
N ILE A 42 22.84 -18.76 -6.88
CA ILE A 42 21.59 -19.27 -7.44
C ILE A 42 21.10 -18.32 -8.53
N GLU A 43 20.72 -18.87 -9.68
CA GLU A 43 20.07 -18.10 -10.75
C GLU A 43 18.67 -17.65 -10.32
N VAL A 44 18.34 -16.36 -10.52
CA VAL A 44 17.07 -15.79 -10.10
C VAL A 44 16.41 -14.98 -11.21
N SER A 45 15.12 -15.20 -11.42
CA SER A 45 14.25 -14.33 -12.22
C SER A 45 13.07 -13.88 -11.36
N ILE A 46 12.66 -12.61 -11.49
CA ILE A 46 11.51 -12.06 -10.76
C ILE A 46 10.47 -11.56 -11.74
N TYR A 47 9.23 -12.03 -11.60
CA TYR A 47 8.08 -11.60 -12.37
C TYR A 47 7.12 -10.79 -11.47
N CYS A 48 6.93 -9.51 -11.78
CA CYS A 48 5.85 -8.69 -11.22
C CYS A 48 4.74 -8.63 -12.28
N GLN A 49 3.70 -9.46 -12.14
CA GLN A 49 2.67 -9.68 -13.15
C GLN A 49 1.94 -8.40 -13.55
N GLY A 50 1.79 -7.43 -12.64
CA GLY A 50 1.11 -6.16 -12.90
C GLY A 50 1.77 -5.27 -13.97
N PHE A 51 3.01 -5.52 -14.35
CA PHE A 51 3.68 -4.77 -15.40
C PHE A 51 4.54 -5.60 -16.37
N TYR A 52 4.72 -6.89 -16.10
CA TYR A 52 5.37 -7.83 -17.01
C TYR A 52 4.74 -9.21 -16.91
N GLY A 53 4.25 -9.75 -18.04
CA GLY A 53 3.62 -11.07 -18.09
C GLY A 53 4.57 -12.19 -17.66
N ILE A 54 4.02 -13.26 -17.08
CA ILE A 54 4.77 -14.43 -16.65
C ILE A 54 5.15 -15.27 -17.88
N ASP A 55 6.46 -15.48 -18.06
CA ASP A 55 6.98 -16.48 -19.02
C ASP A 55 7.01 -17.83 -18.33
N TYR A 56 6.03 -18.66 -18.65
CA TYR A 56 5.93 -20.00 -18.08
C TYR A 56 7.04 -20.95 -18.55
N SER A 57 7.74 -20.68 -19.66
CA SER A 57 8.90 -21.50 -20.06
C SER A 57 10.06 -21.30 -19.09
N ASP A 58 10.27 -20.06 -18.62
CA ASP A 58 11.27 -19.74 -17.59
C ASP A 58 10.84 -20.27 -16.21
N VAL A 59 9.56 -20.08 -15.83
CA VAL A 59 9.01 -20.56 -14.55
C VAL A 59 9.12 -22.08 -14.43
N LEU A 60 8.75 -22.82 -15.47
CA LEU A 60 8.74 -24.29 -15.47
C LEU A 60 10.14 -24.92 -15.64
N SER A 61 11.17 -24.12 -15.83
CA SER A 61 12.57 -24.54 -15.79
C SER A 61 13.25 -24.32 -14.43
N ALA A 62 12.53 -23.79 -13.43
CA ALA A 62 13.03 -23.56 -12.09
C ALA A 62 13.08 -24.83 -11.24
N ASP A 63 14.02 -24.88 -10.29
CA ASP A 63 14.07 -25.93 -9.26
C ASP A 63 13.12 -25.63 -8.09
N LEU A 64 12.76 -24.34 -7.90
CA LEU A 64 11.85 -23.86 -6.87
C LEU A 64 11.16 -22.58 -7.33
N VAL A 65 9.87 -22.44 -7.07
CA VAL A 65 9.13 -21.21 -7.35
C VAL A 65 8.62 -20.58 -6.05
N GLY A 66 8.96 -19.30 -5.85
CA GLY A 66 8.48 -18.49 -4.72
C GLY A 66 7.39 -17.50 -5.15
N ILE A 67 6.26 -17.46 -4.44
CA ILE A 67 5.13 -16.58 -4.77
C ILE A 67 4.80 -15.71 -3.55
N SER A 68 4.86 -14.38 -3.71
CA SER A 68 4.52 -13.44 -2.63
C SER A 68 3.17 -12.78 -2.87
N THR A 69 2.21 -12.96 -1.93
CA THR A 69 0.85 -12.46 -2.07
C THR A 69 0.44 -11.47 -0.99
N THR A 70 -0.37 -10.49 -1.38
CA THR A 70 -1.30 -9.77 -0.51
C THR A 70 -2.68 -10.43 -0.59
N THR A 71 -3.62 -9.97 0.22
CA THR A 71 -4.94 -10.61 0.26
C THR A 71 -5.65 -10.58 -1.09
N SER A 72 -5.65 -9.43 -1.78
CA SER A 72 -6.31 -9.33 -3.10
C SER A 72 -5.61 -10.11 -4.21
N THR A 73 -4.31 -10.42 -4.07
CA THR A 73 -3.56 -11.18 -5.08
C THR A 73 -3.47 -12.68 -4.80
N ALA A 74 -3.95 -13.13 -3.62
CA ALA A 74 -3.84 -14.53 -3.20
C ALA A 74 -4.54 -15.50 -4.17
N PRO A 75 -5.75 -15.26 -4.69
CA PRO A 75 -6.40 -16.19 -5.63
C PRO A 75 -5.59 -16.42 -6.90
N GLU A 76 -4.96 -15.38 -7.45
CA GLU A 76 -4.08 -15.50 -8.60
C GLU A 76 -2.78 -16.24 -8.21
N GLY A 77 -2.21 -15.94 -7.03
CA GLY A 77 -1.09 -16.71 -6.48
C GLY A 77 -1.39 -18.19 -6.36
N TYR A 78 -2.58 -18.56 -5.90
CA TYR A 78 -3.03 -19.95 -5.81
C TYR A 78 -3.17 -20.61 -7.18
N ARG A 79 -3.69 -19.87 -8.18
CA ARG A 79 -3.79 -20.36 -9.55
C ARG A 79 -2.41 -20.66 -10.15
N ILE A 80 -1.45 -19.75 -9.96
CA ILE A 80 -0.07 -19.93 -10.42
C ILE A 80 0.58 -21.11 -9.70
N ALA A 81 0.43 -21.19 -8.37
CA ALA A 81 1.00 -22.26 -7.54
C ALA A 81 0.52 -23.65 -7.99
N ARG A 82 -0.78 -23.84 -8.23
CA ARG A 82 -1.32 -25.10 -8.74
C ARG A 82 -0.69 -25.50 -10.06
N ARG A 83 -0.61 -24.57 -11.02
CA ARG A 83 -0.02 -24.84 -12.34
C ARG A 83 1.47 -25.27 -12.25
N VAL A 84 2.21 -24.65 -11.35
CA VAL A 84 3.64 -24.99 -11.14
C VAL A 84 3.77 -26.36 -10.47
N ARG A 85 2.95 -26.66 -9.47
CA ARG A 85 2.96 -27.97 -8.79
C ARG A 85 2.50 -29.11 -9.70
N GLU A 86 1.55 -28.87 -10.60
CA GLU A 86 1.14 -29.85 -11.63
C GLU A 86 2.30 -30.23 -12.57
N ALA A 87 3.30 -29.34 -12.73
CA ALA A 87 4.54 -29.63 -13.45
C ALA A 87 5.61 -30.30 -12.59
N GLY A 88 5.32 -30.64 -11.33
CA GLY A 88 6.24 -31.29 -10.41
C GLY A 88 7.27 -30.38 -9.76
N ILE A 89 7.13 -29.05 -9.85
CA ILE A 89 8.05 -28.07 -9.27
C ILE A 89 7.53 -27.64 -7.89
N PRO A 90 8.38 -27.70 -6.84
CA PRO A 90 7.98 -27.27 -5.50
C PRO A 90 7.69 -25.78 -5.45
N VAL A 91 6.64 -25.41 -4.70
CA VAL A 91 6.19 -24.04 -4.54
C VAL A 91 6.26 -23.60 -3.09
N VAL A 92 6.85 -22.44 -2.90
CA VAL A 92 6.86 -21.71 -1.64
C VAL A 92 5.98 -20.46 -1.77
N MET A 93 5.04 -20.28 -0.85
CA MET A 93 4.25 -19.06 -0.77
C MET A 93 4.61 -18.23 0.47
N GLY A 94 4.55 -16.90 0.32
CA GLY A 94 4.80 -15.94 1.39
C GLY A 94 4.01 -14.65 1.19
N GLY A 95 4.35 -13.63 1.97
CA GLY A 95 3.67 -12.34 1.97
C GLY A 95 2.59 -12.22 3.04
N SER A 96 1.92 -11.06 3.08
CA SER A 96 1.01 -10.73 4.19
C SER A 96 -0.19 -11.65 4.30
N HIS A 97 -0.78 -12.06 3.17
CA HIS A 97 -1.92 -12.98 3.19
C HIS A 97 -1.54 -14.35 3.77
N VAL A 98 -0.48 -14.95 3.25
CA VAL A 98 0.01 -16.26 3.66
C VAL A 98 0.44 -16.29 5.12
N SER A 99 0.99 -15.17 5.62
CA SER A 99 1.40 -15.07 7.04
C SER A 99 0.24 -15.25 8.01
N PHE A 100 -0.98 -14.90 7.62
CA PHE A 100 -2.18 -15.03 8.46
C PHE A 100 -3.06 -16.22 8.08
N LEU A 101 -2.97 -16.72 6.85
CA LEU A 101 -3.80 -17.80 6.31
C LEU A 101 -2.95 -18.93 5.71
N ALA A 102 -1.92 -19.37 6.46
CA ALA A 102 -0.98 -20.39 5.99
C ALA A 102 -1.65 -21.75 5.70
N GLU A 103 -2.67 -22.15 6.46
CA GLU A 103 -3.41 -23.38 6.21
C GLU A 103 -4.13 -23.38 4.85
N GLU A 104 -4.75 -22.25 4.51
CA GLU A 104 -5.39 -22.08 3.20
C GLU A 104 -4.34 -22.14 2.08
N ALA A 105 -3.22 -21.42 2.25
CA ALA A 105 -2.16 -21.37 1.26
C ALA A 105 -1.49 -22.74 1.04
N LEU A 106 -1.36 -23.56 2.07
CA LEU A 106 -0.82 -24.93 1.99
C LEU A 106 -1.73 -25.91 1.23
N GLN A 107 -2.94 -25.54 0.90
CA GLN A 107 -3.75 -26.34 -0.05
C GLN A 107 -3.23 -26.19 -1.49
N HIS A 108 -2.44 -25.13 -1.75
CA HIS A 108 -1.96 -24.77 -3.08
C HIS A 108 -0.43 -24.80 -3.20
N ALA A 109 0.29 -24.79 -2.09
CA ALA A 109 1.76 -24.76 -2.04
C ALA A 109 2.33 -25.89 -1.16
N ASP A 110 3.62 -26.16 -1.30
CA ASP A 110 4.33 -27.17 -0.51
C ASP A 110 4.83 -26.55 0.81
N TYR A 111 5.19 -25.26 0.76
CA TYR A 111 5.73 -24.52 1.89
C TYR A 111 5.09 -23.14 1.99
N CYS A 112 4.93 -22.64 3.24
CA CYS A 112 4.50 -21.28 3.52
C CYS A 112 5.48 -20.59 4.45
N VAL A 113 6.01 -19.46 4.03
CA VAL A 113 6.89 -18.58 4.82
C VAL A 113 6.06 -17.48 5.44
N ARG A 114 5.99 -17.44 6.78
CA ARG A 114 5.22 -16.50 7.58
C ARG A 114 6.09 -15.38 8.14
N GLY A 115 5.58 -14.16 8.18
CA GLY A 115 6.28 -12.98 8.70
C GLY A 115 7.37 -12.48 7.74
N GLU A 116 8.49 -12.01 8.29
CA GLU A 116 9.67 -11.62 7.51
C GLU A 116 10.38 -12.88 7.02
N GLY A 117 10.47 -12.98 5.69
CA GLY A 117 10.82 -14.24 5.03
C GLY A 117 12.31 -14.47 4.79
N GLU A 118 13.16 -13.47 5.00
CA GLU A 118 14.55 -13.47 4.57
C GLU A 118 15.31 -14.71 5.04
N TYR A 119 15.40 -14.91 6.32
CA TYR A 119 16.12 -16.06 6.90
C TYR A 119 15.36 -17.38 6.77
N THR A 120 14.03 -17.35 6.95
CA THR A 120 13.18 -18.56 6.82
C THR A 120 13.30 -19.16 5.42
N PHE A 121 13.31 -18.31 4.39
CA PHE A 121 13.44 -18.77 3.00
C PHE A 121 14.82 -19.33 2.71
N MET A 122 15.88 -18.70 3.23
CA MET A 122 17.24 -19.23 3.07
C MET A 122 17.45 -20.57 3.78
N GLU A 123 16.96 -20.72 5.01
CA GLU A 123 17.01 -21.98 5.77
C GLU A 123 16.20 -23.09 5.08
N LEU A 124 15.05 -22.73 4.46
CA LEU A 124 14.27 -23.70 3.68
C LEU A 124 15.05 -24.23 2.48
N ILE A 125 15.75 -23.37 1.75
CA ILE A 125 16.62 -23.77 0.62
C ILE A 125 17.72 -24.71 1.11
N ASP A 126 18.39 -24.35 2.21
CA ASP A 126 19.45 -25.18 2.80
C ASP A 126 18.92 -26.57 3.21
N ALA A 127 17.70 -26.62 3.77
CA ALA A 127 17.07 -27.88 4.16
C ALA A 127 16.68 -28.74 2.95
N ILE A 128 16.18 -28.14 1.86
CA ILE A 128 15.88 -28.85 0.60
C ILE A 128 17.16 -29.41 -0.01
N ASP A 129 18.23 -28.60 -0.06
CA ASP A 129 19.53 -29.00 -0.64
C ASP A 129 20.18 -30.12 0.12
N SER A 130 20.21 -30.06 1.45
CA SER A 130 20.80 -31.07 2.31
C SER A 130 19.92 -32.31 2.51
N GLY A 131 18.61 -32.19 2.22
CA GLY A 131 17.62 -33.21 2.55
C GLY A 131 17.37 -33.34 4.06
N SER A 132 17.65 -32.28 4.84
CA SER A 132 17.37 -32.22 6.27
C SER A 132 15.87 -31.97 6.53
N GLY A 133 15.43 -32.22 7.77
CA GLY A 133 14.05 -31.96 8.15
C GLY A 133 13.73 -30.46 8.27
N PHE A 134 12.46 -30.11 8.23
CA PHE A 134 11.98 -28.73 8.27
C PHE A 134 11.56 -28.23 9.66
N SER A 135 11.51 -29.12 10.67
CA SER A 135 10.92 -28.85 12.01
C SER A 135 11.63 -27.74 12.80
N GLY A 136 12.91 -27.47 12.50
CA GLY A 136 13.69 -26.43 13.19
C GLY A 136 13.58 -25.04 12.54
N ILE A 137 12.95 -24.91 11.38
CA ILE A 137 12.95 -23.68 10.60
C ILE A 137 11.84 -22.75 11.12
N ARG A 138 12.19 -21.77 11.93
CA ARG A 138 11.24 -20.80 12.47
C ARG A 138 10.52 -20.00 11.35
N GLY A 139 9.21 -19.78 11.52
CA GLY A 139 8.38 -19.07 10.54
C GLY A 139 7.92 -19.93 9.36
N LEU A 140 8.32 -21.19 9.26
CA LEU A 140 7.89 -22.11 8.21
C LEU A 140 6.61 -22.83 8.60
N SER A 141 5.72 -23.02 7.62
CA SER A 141 4.60 -23.97 7.67
C SER A 141 4.68 -24.89 6.46
N TYR A 142 4.39 -26.18 6.65
CA TYR A 142 4.50 -27.20 5.62
C TYR A 142 3.60 -28.40 5.94
N LYS A 143 3.44 -29.31 4.99
CA LYS A 143 2.69 -30.56 5.17
C LYS A 143 3.61 -31.74 5.39
N VAL A 144 3.18 -32.68 6.23
CA VAL A 144 3.75 -34.01 6.38
C VAL A 144 2.60 -35.02 6.16
N GLY A 145 2.53 -35.61 4.99
CA GLY A 145 1.33 -36.28 4.54
C GLY A 145 0.17 -35.29 4.46
N ASP A 146 -0.95 -35.61 5.13
CA ASP A 146 -2.13 -34.74 5.19
C ASP A 146 -2.11 -33.76 6.35
N GLU A 147 -1.15 -33.89 7.27
CA GLU A 147 -1.03 -33.03 8.47
C GLU A 147 -0.30 -31.74 8.15
N THR A 148 -0.91 -30.61 8.52
CA THR A 148 -0.24 -29.30 8.49
C THR A 148 0.58 -29.08 9.73
N ARG A 149 1.84 -28.65 9.56
CA ARG A 149 2.75 -28.30 10.64
C ARG A 149 3.13 -26.82 10.56
N HIS A 150 3.01 -26.15 11.70
CA HIS A 150 3.41 -24.75 11.89
C HIS A 150 4.58 -24.72 12.88
N ASN A 151 5.76 -24.37 12.40
CA ASN A 151 6.89 -24.13 13.30
C ASN A 151 6.69 -22.82 14.08
N GLU A 152 7.47 -22.67 15.16
CA GLU A 152 7.47 -21.44 15.95
C GLU A 152 7.65 -20.18 15.08
N PRO A 153 6.99 -19.08 15.42
CA PRO A 153 7.19 -17.81 14.71
C PRO A 153 8.68 -17.41 14.74
N ARG A 154 9.14 -16.77 13.67
CA ARG A 154 10.47 -16.15 13.63
C ARG A 154 10.40 -14.76 14.23
N GLU A 155 11.43 -14.42 14.98
CA GLU A 155 11.66 -13.06 15.44
C GLU A 155 11.91 -12.11 14.26
N LEU A 156 11.47 -10.87 14.41
CA LEU A 156 11.67 -9.84 13.39
C LEU A 156 13.16 -9.50 13.26
N VAL A 157 13.62 -9.26 12.05
CA VAL A 157 15.00 -8.84 11.78
C VAL A 157 15.29 -7.53 12.49
N GLN A 158 16.19 -7.53 13.47
CA GLN A 158 16.50 -6.33 14.25
C GLN A 158 17.47 -5.40 13.53
N ASP A 159 18.55 -5.95 12.99
CA ASP A 159 19.54 -5.22 12.21
C ASP A 159 19.19 -5.29 10.71
N LEU A 160 18.60 -4.22 10.19
CA LEU A 160 18.21 -4.14 8.79
C LEU A 160 19.42 -3.91 7.85
N ASP A 161 20.56 -3.45 8.37
CA ASP A 161 21.78 -3.27 7.59
C ASP A 161 22.51 -4.59 7.33
N SER A 162 22.17 -5.66 8.07
CA SER A 162 22.67 -7.02 7.81
C SER A 162 22.10 -7.62 6.50
N LEU A 163 21.03 -7.02 5.96
CA LEU A 163 20.41 -7.47 4.72
C LEU A 163 21.03 -6.74 3.50
N PRO A 164 21.21 -7.44 2.36
CA PRO A 164 21.69 -6.78 1.15
C PRO A 164 20.67 -5.78 0.60
N PHE A 165 21.12 -4.90 -0.27
CA PHE A 165 20.20 -4.05 -1.02
C PHE A 165 19.32 -4.91 -1.95
N PRO A 166 18.01 -4.58 -2.08
CA PRO A 166 17.13 -5.27 -3.00
C PRO A 166 17.63 -5.15 -4.45
N ASP A 167 17.83 -6.27 -5.14
CA ASP A 167 18.34 -6.26 -6.53
C ASP A 167 17.18 -6.14 -7.54
N LEU A 168 16.82 -4.91 -7.88
CA LEU A 168 15.79 -4.62 -8.89
C LEU A 168 16.17 -5.06 -10.30
N SER A 169 17.46 -5.38 -10.54
CA SER A 169 17.92 -5.85 -11.85
C SER A 169 17.38 -7.24 -12.21
N LEU A 170 16.99 -8.02 -11.21
CA LEU A 170 16.39 -9.35 -11.36
C LEU A 170 14.95 -9.33 -11.87
N ILE A 171 14.29 -8.16 -11.83
CA ILE A 171 12.90 -8.01 -12.26
C ILE A 171 12.81 -7.98 -13.78
N ARG A 172 12.04 -8.89 -14.36
CA ARG A 172 11.71 -8.88 -15.78
C ARG A 172 10.89 -7.65 -16.15
N GLY A 173 11.33 -6.88 -17.16
CA GLY A 173 10.70 -5.61 -17.53
C GLY A 173 11.02 -4.44 -16.59
N ARG A 174 12.15 -4.46 -15.92
CA ARG A 174 12.63 -3.40 -15.00
C ARG A 174 12.68 -1.99 -15.62
N ASP A 175 12.82 -1.89 -16.91
CA ASP A 175 12.81 -0.63 -17.68
C ASP A 175 11.48 0.15 -17.56
N ARG A 176 10.42 -0.53 -17.15
CA ARG A 176 9.10 0.06 -16.86
C ARG A 176 9.03 0.73 -15.50
N ILE A 177 9.95 0.43 -14.59
CA ILE A 177 10.01 1.02 -13.25
C ILE A 177 10.54 2.45 -13.38
N LYS A 178 9.66 3.45 -13.21
CA LYS A 178 10.01 4.87 -13.27
C LYS A 178 10.17 5.51 -11.89
N LEU A 179 9.62 4.86 -10.86
CA LEU A 179 9.66 5.27 -9.47
C LEU A 179 10.33 4.15 -8.68
N THR A 180 11.57 4.39 -8.23
CA THR A 180 12.38 3.38 -7.53
C THR A 180 11.98 3.29 -6.08
N PRO A 181 11.50 2.14 -5.58
CA PRO A 181 11.20 1.96 -4.16
C PRO A 181 12.50 1.83 -3.35
N ILE A 182 12.57 2.55 -2.24
CA ILE A 182 13.65 2.47 -1.24
C ILE A 182 13.00 2.33 0.14
N LEU A 183 13.42 1.34 0.92
CA LEU A 183 12.94 1.13 2.28
C LEU A 183 13.99 1.62 3.28
N THR A 184 13.62 2.54 4.15
CA THR A 184 14.53 3.05 5.20
C THR A 184 14.23 2.48 6.58
N SER A 185 13.02 1.94 6.76
CA SER A 185 12.56 1.41 8.05
C SER A 185 11.47 0.36 7.88
N ARG A 186 11.24 -0.45 8.91
CA ARG A 186 10.13 -1.40 9.01
C ARG A 186 9.37 -1.20 10.31
N GLY A 187 8.05 -1.36 10.23
CA GLY A 187 7.14 -1.18 11.36
C GLY A 187 6.70 0.25 11.55
N CYS A 188 5.71 0.45 12.42
CA CYS A 188 5.13 1.74 12.69
C CYS A 188 4.76 1.84 14.18
N PRO A 189 5.17 2.91 14.92
CA PRO A 189 4.89 3.04 16.35
C PRO A 189 3.41 3.36 16.66
N HIS A 190 2.63 3.67 15.63
CA HIS A 190 1.22 4.04 15.80
C HIS A 190 0.30 2.83 15.80
N GLY A 191 -0.72 2.84 16.68
CA GLY A 191 -1.62 1.71 16.93
C GLY A 191 -2.96 1.81 16.20
N CYS A 192 -2.99 2.04 14.90
CA CYS A 192 -4.24 2.05 14.13
C CYS A 192 -4.85 0.65 14.06
N ASN A 193 -6.11 0.47 14.49
CA ASN A 193 -6.74 -0.84 14.64
C ASN A 193 -7.08 -1.57 13.33
N PHE A 194 -7.20 -0.84 12.23
CA PHE A 194 -7.48 -1.38 10.90
C PHE A 194 -6.20 -1.76 10.12
N CYS A 195 -5.01 -1.35 10.62
CA CYS A 195 -3.76 -1.44 9.87
C CYS A 195 -3.07 -2.79 10.08
N SER A 196 -2.70 -3.46 8.99
CA SER A 196 -1.99 -4.73 9.01
C SER A 196 -0.48 -4.60 9.34
N VAL A 197 0.09 -3.40 9.22
CA VAL A 197 1.53 -3.15 9.41
C VAL A 197 2.05 -3.65 10.76
N ILE A 198 1.32 -3.34 11.85
CA ILE A 198 1.72 -3.75 13.20
C ILE A 198 1.72 -5.27 13.34
N ARG A 199 0.79 -5.94 12.69
CA ARG A 199 0.67 -7.40 12.75
C ARG A 199 1.77 -8.11 11.96
N MET A 200 2.27 -7.45 10.88
CA MET A 200 3.35 -7.97 10.05
C MET A 200 4.74 -7.61 10.58
N PHE A 201 4.94 -6.34 10.97
CA PHE A 201 6.27 -5.80 11.26
C PHE A 201 6.46 -5.34 12.70
N GLY A 202 5.43 -5.52 13.57
CA GLY A 202 5.47 -5.09 14.96
C GLY A 202 5.33 -3.58 15.15
N ARG A 203 5.33 -3.15 16.41
CA ARG A 203 5.31 -1.74 16.81
C ARG A 203 6.70 -1.10 16.88
N ALA A 204 7.75 -1.93 16.93
CA ALA A 204 9.11 -1.43 16.93
C ALA A 204 9.41 -0.80 15.57
N TYR A 205 9.83 0.45 15.58
CA TYR A 205 10.27 1.16 14.39
C TYR A 205 11.75 0.86 14.16
N ARG A 206 12.03 -0.19 13.37
CA ARG A 206 13.39 -0.65 13.06
C ARG A 206 13.89 0.09 11.83
N GLN A 207 15.10 0.60 11.91
CA GLN A 207 15.65 1.51 10.93
C GLN A 207 16.96 0.98 10.37
N ARG A 208 17.21 1.21 9.10
CA ARG A 208 18.54 1.10 8.49
C ARG A 208 19.38 2.29 8.92
N SER A 209 20.69 2.14 8.94
CA SER A 209 21.59 3.27 9.15
C SER A 209 21.41 4.31 8.03
N ILE A 210 21.67 5.55 8.35
CA ILE A 210 21.57 6.66 7.39
C ILE A 210 22.54 6.45 6.23
N ASP A 211 23.76 6.00 6.54
CA ASP A 211 24.78 5.76 5.52
C ASP A 211 24.36 4.63 4.56
N SER A 212 23.82 3.52 5.08
CA SER A 212 23.32 2.42 4.25
C SER A 212 22.23 2.89 3.25
N VAL A 213 21.30 3.77 3.68
CA VAL A 213 20.26 4.31 2.79
C VAL A 213 20.86 5.21 1.72
N VAL A 214 21.81 6.07 2.08
CA VAL A 214 22.45 7.00 1.13
C VAL A 214 23.35 6.24 0.15
N GLU A 215 24.06 5.20 0.59
CA GLU A 215 24.87 4.33 -0.27
C GLU A 215 24.01 3.57 -1.29
N GLU A 216 22.82 3.11 -0.90
CA GLU A 216 21.88 2.49 -1.85
C GLU A 216 21.41 3.50 -2.90
N LEU A 217 21.11 4.75 -2.50
CA LEU A 217 20.75 5.81 -3.44
C LEU A 217 21.90 6.17 -4.40
N GLU A 218 23.15 6.22 -3.90
CA GLU A 218 24.35 6.42 -4.73
C GLU A 218 24.58 5.27 -5.72
N TYR A 219 24.40 4.04 -5.25
CA TYR A 219 24.56 2.85 -6.08
C TYR A 219 23.50 2.77 -7.19
N LEU A 220 22.24 3.03 -6.87
CA LEU A 220 21.13 2.91 -7.83
C LEU A 220 20.99 4.10 -8.77
N GLN A 221 21.41 5.31 -8.35
CA GLN A 221 21.23 6.56 -9.08
C GLN A 221 19.81 6.71 -9.69
N PRO A 222 18.76 6.55 -8.88
CA PRO A 222 17.40 6.45 -9.38
C PRO A 222 16.91 7.78 -9.99
N PRO A 223 16.11 7.75 -11.08
CA PRO A 223 15.52 8.97 -11.66
C PRO A 223 14.51 9.63 -10.71
N SER A 224 13.84 8.85 -9.88
CA SER A 224 12.95 9.28 -8.80
C SER A 224 12.77 8.18 -7.77
N VAL A 225 12.47 8.55 -6.53
CA VAL A 225 12.39 7.64 -5.38
C VAL A 225 11.00 7.67 -4.74
N PHE A 226 10.50 6.50 -4.40
CA PHE A 226 9.45 6.32 -3.41
C PHE A 226 10.08 5.74 -2.14
N PHE A 227 10.16 6.53 -1.07
CA PHE A 227 10.48 5.97 0.24
C PHE A 227 9.31 5.12 0.71
N TYR A 228 9.49 3.79 0.66
CA TYR A 228 8.45 2.77 0.78
C TYR A 228 8.11 2.44 2.25
N ASP A 229 8.45 3.35 3.14
CA ASP A 229 8.17 3.25 4.57
C ASP A 229 6.69 3.46 4.86
N ASP A 230 6.15 2.75 5.84
CA ASP A 230 4.76 2.92 6.32
C ASP A 230 4.51 4.32 6.92
N ASN A 231 5.56 4.94 7.47
CA ASN A 231 5.59 6.33 7.93
C ASN A 231 7.02 6.85 7.92
N PHE A 232 7.43 7.47 6.83
CA PHE A 232 8.80 7.95 6.61
C PHE A 232 9.31 8.92 7.71
N ALA A 233 8.42 9.74 8.26
CA ALA A 233 8.74 10.72 9.29
C ALA A 233 8.29 10.27 10.70
N ALA A 234 8.27 8.96 10.98
CA ALA A 234 7.91 8.45 12.31
C ALA A 234 8.92 8.90 13.38
N ASP A 235 10.20 8.91 13.04
CA ASP A 235 11.27 9.57 13.80
C ASP A 235 11.76 10.80 13.02
N LYS A 236 11.25 11.97 13.38
CA LYS A 236 11.56 13.24 12.69
C LYS A 236 13.04 13.60 12.77
N ASN A 237 13.70 13.31 13.89
CA ASN A 237 15.11 13.65 14.06
C ASN A 237 15.99 12.82 13.13
N ARG A 238 15.76 11.50 13.09
CA ARG A 238 16.47 10.64 12.13
C ARG A 238 16.15 11.03 10.68
N THR A 239 14.90 11.35 10.37
CA THR A 239 14.53 11.77 9.01
C THR A 239 15.27 13.05 8.61
N LYS A 240 15.39 14.04 9.51
CA LYS A 240 16.19 15.25 9.26
C LYS A 240 17.65 14.89 8.99
N GLN A 241 18.27 14.07 9.83
CA GLN A 241 19.65 13.61 9.63
C GLN A 241 19.85 12.89 8.30
N LEU A 242 18.89 12.03 7.87
CA LEU A 242 18.93 11.38 6.56
C LEU A 242 18.90 12.41 5.41
N LEU A 243 17.98 13.37 5.47
CA LEU A 243 17.85 14.41 4.45
C LEU A 243 19.08 15.33 4.41
N GLU A 244 19.67 15.66 5.55
CA GLU A 244 20.94 16.40 5.64
C GLU A 244 22.10 15.59 5.04
N ARG A 245 22.15 14.28 5.32
CA ARG A 245 23.17 13.41 4.75
C ARG A 245 23.05 13.31 3.22
N MET A 246 21.82 13.20 2.71
CA MET A 246 21.54 13.24 1.26
C MET A 246 22.06 14.55 0.64
N LEU A 247 21.81 15.71 1.29
CA LEU A 247 22.33 17.01 0.85
C LEU A 247 23.85 17.06 0.84
N SER A 248 24.48 16.61 1.93
CA SER A 248 25.96 16.64 2.07
C SER A 248 26.67 15.76 1.05
N ARG A 249 26.03 14.65 0.63
CA ARG A 249 26.54 13.74 -0.40
C ARG A 249 26.13 14.15 -1.82
N GLY A 250 25.29 15.18 -1.98
CA GLY A 250 24.79 15.62 -3.28
C GLY A 250 23.79 14.65 -3.93
N VAL A 251 23.19 13.71 -3.17
CA VAL A 251 22.28 12.69 -3.64
C VAL A 251 20.84 13.09 -3.35
N THR A 252 20.26 13.87 -4.23
CA THR A 252 18.93 14.45 -4.05
C THR A 252 18.01 14.20 -5.28
N PRO A 253 17.75 12.93 -5.64
CA PRO A 253 16.76 12.64 -6.68
C PRO A 253 15.38 13.19 -6.24
N PRO A 254 14.48 13.49 -7.17
CA PRO A 254 13.07 13.74 -6.81
C PRO A 254 12.49 12.56 -6.04
N TRP A 255 11.80 12.84 -4.93
CA TRP A 255 11.26 11.75 -4.11
C TRP A 255 9.87 12.04 -3.53
N THR A 256 9.21 10.96 -3.13
CA THR A 256 7.91 10.96 -2.47
C THR A 256 7.90 9.95 -1.32
N ALA A 257 7.05 10.15 -0.32
CA ALA A 257 6.92 9.25 0.82
C ALA A 257 5.54 9.32 1.47
N GLN A 258 5.20 8.28 2.24
CA GLN A 258 4.06 8.30 3.14
C GLN A 258 4.46 8.99 4.46
N VAL A 259 3.67 9.97 4.88
CA VAL A 259 3.86 10.69 6.14
C VAL A 259 2.54 10.89 6.87
N ARG A 260 2.63 11.28 8.14
CA ARG A 260 1.44 11.69 8.92
C ARG A 260 1.30 13.21 8.93
N VAL A 261 0.12 13.68 9.31
CA VAL A 261 -0.23 15.11 9.45
C VAL A 261 0.78 15.87 10.32
N ASP A 262 1.27 15.23 11.38
CA ASP A 262 2.19 15.86 12.33
C ASP A 262 3.61 16.14 11.77
N ALA A 263 3.99 15.55 10.63
CA ALA A 263 5.22 15.91 9.93
C ALA A 263 5.21 17.40 9.51
N ALA A 264 4.03 17.92 9.14
CA ALA A 264 3.87 19.32 8.75
C ALA A 264 4.08 20.33 9.91
N LYS A 265 4.11 19.88 11.17
CA LYS A 265 4.34 20.75 12.33
C LYS A 265 5.83 21.11 12.52
N ASP A 266 6.75 20.36 11.92
CA ASP A 266 8.19 20.56 12.01
C ASP A 266 8.71 21.38 10.81
N ARG A 267 9.00 22.65 11.03
CA ARG A 267 9.44 23.59 9.98
C ARG A 267 10.79 23.23 9.37
N GLU A 268 11.71 22.72 10.20
CA GLU A 268 13.04 22.31 9.76
C GLU A 268 12.96 21.09 8.86
N LEU A 269 12.16 20.08 9.27
CA LEU A 269 11.88 18.91 8.44
C LEU A 269 11.29 19.31 7.08
N LEU A 270 10.30 20.21 7.07
CA LEU A 270 9.68 20.68 5.84
C LEU A 270 10.67 21.41 4.92
N ASP A 271 11.59 22.24 5.46
CA ASP A 271 12.64 22.90 4.65
C ASP A 271 13.61 21.87 4.06
N LEU A 272 14.03 20.90 4.85
CA LEU A 272 14.88 19.79 4.38
C LEU A 272 14.20 18.96 3.30
N MET A 273 12.92 18.61 3.47
CA MET A 273 12.14 17.93 2.43
C MET A 273 12.14 18.70 1.12
N ARG A 274 11.90 20.01 1.16
CA ARG A 274 11.94 20.86 -0.02
C ARG A 274 13.33 20.91 -0.68
N ARG A 275 14.39 21.06 0.13
CA ARG A 275 15.78 21.13 -0.35
C ARG A 275 16.27 19.84 -0.98
N THR A 276 15.78 18.71 -0.52
CA THR A 276 16.08 17.38 -1.05
C THR A 276 15.16 16.93 -2.19
N ASN A 277 14.35 17.84 -2.75
CA ASN A 277 13.44 17.59 -3.88
C ASN A 277 12.25 16.67 -3.57
N CYS A 278 11.69 16.71 -2.35
CA CYS A 278 10.37 16.12 -2.12
C CYS A 278 9.33 16.83 -3.00
N TYR A 279 8.57 16.08 -3.79
CA TYR A 279 7.57 16.66 -4.70
C TYR A 279 6.13 16.27 -4.37
N VAL A 280 5.91 15.11 -3.73
CA VAL A 280 4.59 14.64 -3.26
C VAL A 280 4.73 13.97 -1.91
N VAL A 281 3.81 14.22 -1.01
CA VAL A 281 3.62 13.43 0.21
C VAL A 281 2.25 12.72 0.18
N TYR A 282 2.24 11.46 0.62
CA TYR A 282 1.02 10.67 0.83
C TYR A 282 0.64 10.78 2.30
N ILE A 283 -0.55 11.34 2.59
CA ILE A 283 -0.99 11.59 3.96
C ILE A 283 -2.25 10.80 4.27
N GLY A 284 -2.18 9.92 5.29
CA GLY A 284 -3.33 9.25 5.85
C GLY A 284 -4.20 10.21 6.68
N PHE A 285 -5.20 10.82 6.04
CA PHE A 285 -6.20 11.64 6.71
C PHE A 285 -7.31 10.79 7.32
N GLU A 286 -7.66 9.70 6.67
CA GLU A 286 -8.69 8.71 6.94
C GLU A 286 -10.11 9.29 6.89
N SER A 287 -10.47 10.24 7.76
CA SER A 287 -11.82 10.84 7.83
C SER A 287 -11.77 12.25 8.40
N VAL A 288 -12.78 13.08 8.11
CA VAL A 288 -13.01 14.34 8.81
C VAL A 288 -13.99 14.20 9.97
N ASN A 289 -14.56 13.01 10.18
CA ASN A 289 -15.41 12.72 11.32
C ASN A 289 -14.54 12.48 12.57
N PRO A 290 -14.63 13.31 13.64
CA PRO A 290 -13.82 13.11 14.84
C PRO A 290 -14.05 11.78 15.54
N GLN A 291 -15.26 11.21 15.45
CA GLN A 291 -15.57 9.92 16.03
C GLN A 291 -14.86 8.79 15.27
N THR A 292 -14.83 8.85 13.95
CA THR A 292 -14.10 7.92 13.09
C THR A 292 -12.58 7.98 13.36
N LEU A 293 -12.03 9.18 13.52
CA LEU A 293 -10.61 9.34 13.88
C LEU A 293 -10.30 8.72 15.25
N LYS A 294 -11.19 8.86 16.22
CA LYS A 294 -11.07 8.22 17.53
C LYS A 294 -11.18 6.69 17.42
N GLU A 295 -12.14 6.19 16.66
CA GLU A 295 -12.34 4.76 16.38
C GLU A 295 -11.08 4.16 15.75
N PHE A 296 -10.47 4.84 14.79
CA PHE A 296 -9.22 4.41 14.13
C PHE A 296 -7.96 4.63 14.97
N ASN A 297 -8.07 5.16 16.20
CA ASN A 297 -6.94 5.55 17.03
C ASN A 297 -5.98 6.54 16.34
N LYS A 298 -6.55 7.47 15.54
CA LYS A 298 -5.80 8.53 14.86
C LYS A 298 -5.79 9.79 15.72
N LYS A 299 -4.61 10.19 16.19
CA LYS A 299 -4.40 11.40 17.01
C LYS A 299 -4.16 12.61 16.10
N GLN A 300 -5.19 13.09 15.43
CA GLN A 300 -5.16 14.26 14.55
C GLN A 300 -6.53 14.95 14.52
N SER A 301 -6.57 16.26 14.26
CA SER A 301 -7.81 17.02 14.07
C SER A 301 -7.99 17.44 12.61
N VAL A 302 -9.20 17.89 12.26
CA VAL A 302 -9.50 18.39 10.90
C VAL A 302 -8.73 19.67 10.62
N GLU A 303 -8.51 20.51 11.64
CA GLU A 303 -7.71 21.74 11.57
C GLU A 303 -6.23 21.41 11.30
N ASP A 304 -5.67 20.40 11.99
CA ASP A 304 -4.32 19.90 11.74
C ASP A 304 -4.15 19.43 10.30
N MET A 305 -5.18 18.76 9.74
CA MET A 305 -5.15 18.28 8.34
C MET A 305 -5.13 19.44 7.35
N ALA A 306 -6.00 20.44 7.53
CA ALA A 306 -6.06 21.61 6.67
C ALA A 306 -4.74 22.41 6.72
N GLU A 307 -4.21 22.57 7.93
CA GLU A 307 -2.93 23.24 8.16
C GLU A 307 -1.76 22.49 7.50
N ALA A 308 -1.75 21.15 7.58
CA ALA A 308 -0.72 20.34 6.94
C ALA A 308 -0.72 20.52 5.41
N VAL A 309 -1.89 20.46 4.78
CA VAL A 309 -2.04 20.70 3.33
C VAL A 309 -1.48 22.07 2.96
N ARG A 310 -1.86 23.12 3.70
CA ARG A 310 -1.39 24.48 3.44
C ARG A 310 0.13 24.59 3.54
N ARG A 311 0.74 24.03 4.61
CA ARG A 311 2.20 24.09 4.83
C ARG A 311 2.99 23.37 3.75
N PHE A 312 2.56 22.18 3.31
CA PHE A 312 3.21 21.49 2.20
C PHE A 312 3.09 22.30 0.90
N HIS A 313 1.92 22.85 0.60
CA HIS A 313 1.72 23.69 -0.58
C HIS A 313 2.55 24.99 -0.57
N ASP A 314 2.77 25.62 0.60
CA ASP A 314 3.59 26.82 0.75
C ASP A 314 5.06 26.53 0.37
N LEU A 315 5.52 25.28 0.53
CA LEU A 315 6.87 24.84 0.18
C LEU A 315 6.98 24.23 -1.21
N GLY A 316 5.86 24.09 -1.88
CA GLY A 316 5.86 23.51 -3.19
C GLY A 316 5.76 21.99 -3.24
N ILE A 317 5.33 21.37 -2.18
CA ILE A 317 5.14 19.92 -2.09
C ILE A 317 3.66 19.62 -2.31
N MET A 318 3.34 18.72 -3.25
CA MET A 318 1.98 18.26 -3.51
C MET A 318 1.53 17.28 -2.42
N VAL A 319 0.21 17.21 -2.21
CA VAL A 319 -0.40 16.32 -1.22
C VAL A 319 -1.31 15.30 -1.92
N HIS A 320 -1.03 14.02 -1.70
CA HIS A 320 -1.97 12.93 -1.98
C HIS A 320 -2.70 12.56 -0.69
N GLY A 321 -4.00 12.81 -0.64
CA GLY A 321 -4.83 12.52 0.53
C GLY A 321 -5.39 11.10 0.48
N MET A 322 -5.13 10.32 1.52
CA MET A 322 -5.70 8.98 1.67
C MET A 322 -6.81 9.01 2.71
N PHE A 323 -8.02 8.58 2.32
CA PHE A 323 -9.21 8.52 3.14
C PHE A 323 -9.79 7.11 3.14
N VAL A 324 -10.33 6.70 4.29
CA VAL A 324 -10.94 5.39 4.50
C VAL A 324 -12.37 5.57 4.96
N PHE A 325 -13.33 5.03 4.22
CA PHE A 325 -14.76 5.13 4.45
C PHE A 325 -15.34 3.82 4.97
N GLY A 326 -16.31 3.91 5.88
CA GLY A 326 -17.08 2.79 6.36
C GLY A 326 -16.78 2.36 7.80
N ALA A 327 -16.11 3.20 8.59
CA ALA A 327 -16.06 3.02 10.04
C ALA A 327 -17.47 2.91 10.64
N ASP A 328 -17.62 2.28 11.79
CA ASP A 328 -18.94 2.13 12.44
C ASP A 328 -19.53 3.48 12.87
N SER A 329 -18.69 4.47 13.09
CA SER A 329 -19.09 5.86 13.35
C SER A 329 -19.48 6.66 12.11
N ASP A 330 -19.14 6.20 10.90
CA ASP A 330 -19.46 6.90 9.65
C ASP A 330 -20.93 6.79 9.27
N ASP A 331 -21.44 7.87 8.69
CA ASP A 331 -22.71 7.95 7.99
C ASP A 331 -22.53 8.63 6.62
N ILE A 332 -23.58 8.69 5.84
CA ILE A 332 -23.53 9.27 4.48
C ILE A 332 -23.07 10.73 4.50
N GLU A 333 -23.42 11.48 5.54
CA GLU A 333 -23.07 12.90 5.67
C GLU A 333 -21.56 13.07 5.93
N SER A 334 -20.98 12.25 6.80
CA SER A 334 -19.55 12.27 7.09
C SER A 334 -18.70 11.93 5.86
N LEU A 335 -19.15 10.97 5.02
CA LEU A 335 -18.48 10.65 3.75
C LEU A 335 -18.49 11.82 2.78
N ARG A 336 -19.64 12.50 2.65
CA ARG A 336 -19.78 13.70 1.80
C ARG A 336 -18.93 14.86 2.32
N ALA A 337 -18.96 15.10 3.64
CA ALA A 337 -18.13 16.12 4.28
C ALA A 337 -16.63 15.90 4.02
N THR A 338 -16.18 14.64 4.05
CA THR A 338 -14.78 14.27 3.74
C THR A 338 -14.42 14.60 2.28
N ALA A 339 -15.30 14.31 1.33
CA ALA A 339 -15.06 14.66 -0.07
C ALA A 339 -15.01 16.20 -0.29
N GLU A 340 -15.93 16.95 0.34
CA GLU A 340 -15.92 18.43 0.27
C GLU A 340 -14.68 19.03 0.97
N PHE A 341 -14.22 18.45 2.08
CA PHE A 341 -12.97 18.84 2.73
C PHE A 341 -11.78 18.74 1.77
N ALA A 342 -11.65 17.62 1.05
CA ALA A 342 -10.58 17.41 0.09
C ALA A 342 -10.60 18.47 -1.03
N LEU A 343 -11.78 18.83 -1.53
CA LEU A 343 -11.96 19.88 -2.54
C LEU A 343 -11.64 21.28 -1.99
N LYS A 344 -12.21 21.61 -0.82
CA LYS A 344 -12.05 22.93 -0.17
C LYS A 344 -10.59 23.23 0.15
N ASN A 345 -9.84 22.23 0.63
CA ASN A 345 -8.43 22.39 0.95
C ASN A 345 -7.50 22.16 -0.25
N GLN A 346 -8.05 22.02 -1.46
CA GLN A 346 -7.29 21.88 -2.70
C GLN A 346 -6.27 20.75 -2.68
N ILE A 347 -6.59 19.63 -2.01
CA ILE A 347 -5.74 18.44 -2.06
C ILE A 347 -5.50 18.07 -3.53
N ASP A 348 -4.26 17.72 -3.88
CA ASP A 348 -3.86 17.58 -5.28
C ASP A 348 -4.45 16.32 -5.92
N THR A 349 -4.34 15.20 -5.21
CA THR A 349 -4.94 13.90 -5.59
C THR A 349 -5.47 13.20 -4.35
N VAL A 350 -6.47 12.35 -4.50
CA VAL A 350 -7.07 11.60 -3.38
C VAL A 350 -7.26 10.13 -3.71
N GLN A 351 -7.24 9.31 -2.66
CA GLN A 351 -7.86 7.98 -2.61
C GLN A 351 -8.99 8.01 -1.59
N PHE A 352 -10.18 7.60 -2.01
CA PHE A 352 -11.27 7.24 -1.10
C PHE A 352 -11.39 5.72 -1.15
N LEU A 353 -10.86 5.05 -0.11
CA LEU A 353 -10.87 3.60 0.01
C LEU A 353 -12.00 3.17 0.95
N MET A 354 -12.60 2.04 0.67
CA MET A 354 -13.48 1.38 1.63
C MET A 354 -12.64 0.63 2.65
N LEU A 355 -13.03 0.73 3.91
CA LEU A 355 -12.36 0.00 4.98
C LEU A 355 -12.40 -1.50 4.67
N THR A 356 -11.23 -2.06 4.47
CA THR A 356 -11.06 -3.46 4.08
C THR A 356 -10.60 -4.24 5.30
N PRO A 357 -11.41 -5.19 5.80
CA PRO A 357 -11.04 -6.03 6.93
C PRO A 357 -10.00 -7.06 6.50
N LEU A 358 -8.72 -6.71 6.62
CA LEU A 358 -7.63 -7.61 6.22
C LEU A 358 -7.43 -8.72 7.25
N PRO A 359 -7.27 -10.00 6.84
CA PRO A 359 -6.97 -11.10 7.74
C PRO A 359 -5.80 -10.79 8.67
N GLY A 360 -5.90 -11.23 9.93
CA GLY A 360 -4.91 -10.97 10.98
C GLY A 360 -5.02 -9.60 11.65
N THR A 361 -5.93 -8.72 11.23
CA THR A 361 -6.20 -7.46 11.93
C THR A 361 -7.31 -7.62 12.96
N PRO A 362 -7.27 -6.88 14.09
CA PRO A 362 -8.35 -6.92 15.09
C PRO A 362 -9.73 -6.56 14.47
N TYR A 363 -9.73 -5.73 13.44
CA TYR A 363 -10.95 -5.33 12.77
C TYR A 363 -11.58 -6.47 11.96
N PHE A 364 -10.75 -7.30 11.30
CA PHE A 364 -11.22 -8.51 10.62
C PHE A 364 -11.83 -9.49 11.62
N ASP A 365 -11.09 -9.81 12.70
CA ASP A 365 -11.51 -10.78 13.72
C ASP A 365 -12.83 -10.36 14.38
N GLU A 366 -13.01 -9.06 14.63
CA GLU A 366 -14.24 -8.52 15.23
C GLU A 366 -15.43 -8.61 14.27
N LEU A 367 -15.26 -8.25 13.00
CA LEU A 367 -16.34 -8.34 12.01
C LEU A 367 -16.73 -9.79 11.72
N GLU A 368 -15.75 -10.71 11.71
CA GLU A 368 -16.01 -12.14 11.54
C GLU A 368 -16.78 -12.69 12.75
N ARG A 369 -16.35 -12.38 13.98
CA ARG A 369 -17.03 -12.78 15.21
C ARG A 369 -18.46 -12.26 15.30
N GLN A 370 -18.71 -11.05 14.77
CA GLN A 370 -20.05 -10.45 14.70
C GLN A 370 -20.91 -10.98 13.54
N GLY A 371 -20.38 -11.83 12.65
CA GLY A 371 -21.08 -12.31 11.46
C GLY A 371 -21.38 -11.20 10.44
N ARG A 372 -20.58 -10.12 10.42
CA ARG A 372 -20.78 -8.96 9.55
C ARG A 372 -19.98 -9.03 8.24
N LEU A 373 -19.07 -9.99 8.06
CA LEU A 373 -18.40 -10.21 6.78
C LEU A 373 -19.40 -10.72 5.74
N LEU A 374 -19.42 -10.12 4.55
CA LEU A 374 -20.31 -10.49 3.46
C LEU A 374 -19.70 -11.62 2.60
N THR A 375 -18.39 -11.62 2.45
CA THR A 375 -17.67 -12.58 1.62
C THR A 375 -16.21 -12.70 2.05
N LYS A 376 -15.60 -13.84 1.74
CA LYS A 376 -14.15 -14.09 1.79
C LYS A 376 -13.56 -14.31 0.39
N GLU A 377 -14.18 -13.75 -0.63
CA GLU A 377 -13.60 -13.68 -1.96
C GLU A 377 -12.43 -12.71 -1.98
N TRP A 378 -11.22 -13.23 -1.74
CA TRP A 378 -10.03 -12.44 -1.47
C TRP A 378 -9.67 -11.44 -2.56
N HIS A 379 -10.02 -11.70 -3.82
CA HIS A 379 -9.75 -10.76 -4.90
C HIS A 379 -10.49 -9.42 -4.74
N LEU A 380 -11.56 -9.37 -3.95
CA LEU A 380 -12.32 -8.17 -3.64
C LEU A 380 -11.72 -7.36 -2.48
N TYR A 381 -10.68 -7.88 -1.78
CA TYR A 381 -10.04 -7.22 -0.63
C TYR A 381 -9.02 -6.16 -1.09
N ASP A 382 -9.46 -5.21 -1.87
CA ASP A 382 -8.67 -4.24 -2.62
C ASP A 382 -8.87 -2.77 -2.21
N GLY A 383 -9.68 -2.51 -1.19
CA GLY A 383 -10.05 -1.16 -0.75
C GLY A 383 -11.12 -0.48 -1.61
N GLN A 384 -11.67 -1.19 -2.62
CA GLN A 384 -12.62 -0.62 -3.57
C GLN A 384 -13.98 -1.35 -3.55
N HIS A 385 -14.08 -2.43 -2.79
CA HIS A 385 -15.28 -3.22 -2.60
C HIS A 385 -15.69 -3.23 -1.13
N VAL A 386 -17.00 -3.13 -0.87
CA VAL A 386 -17.56 -3.25 0.48
C VAL A 386 -17.70 -4.73 0.83
N LEU A 387 -17.01 -5.17 1.86
CA LEU A 387 -16.87 -6.58 2.22
C LEU A 387 -17.59 -6.96 3.52
N TYR A 388 -18.25 -6.01 4.15
CA TYR A 388 -18.92 -6.19 5.43
C TYR A 388 -20.16 -5.31 5.54
N GLN A 389 -21.01 -5.58 6.53
CA GLN A 389 -22.14 -4.76 6.89
C GLN A 389 -21.72 -3.58 7.78
N PRO A 390 -21.71 -2.32 7.29
CA PRO A 390 -21.45 -1.16 8.13
C PRO A 390 -22.57 -0.96 9.18
N ALA A 391 -22.25 -0.25 10.28
CA ALA A 391 -23.20 -0.07 11.36
C ALA A 391 -24.36 0.90 11.03
N LYS A 392 -24.08 2.00 10.30
CA LYS A 392 -25.06 3.10 10.09
C LYS A 392 -25.57 3.25 8.66
N MET A 393 -25.13 2.40 7.76
CA MET A 393 -25.59 2.40 6.36
C MET A 393 -25.56 0.99 5.78
N SER A 394 -26.26 0.78 4.69
CA SER A 394 -26.16 -0.49 3.97
C SER A 394 -24.84 -0.59 3.20
N PRO A 395 -24.34 -1.82 2.92
CA PRO A 395 -23.16 -2.02 2.07
C PRO A 395 -23.28 -1.31 0.71
N TYR A 396 -24.48 -1.34 0.10
CA TYR A 396 -24.73 -0.65 -1.16
C TYR A 396 -24.62 0.88 -1.04
N GLU A 397 -25.08 1.48 0.05
CA GLU A 397 -24.95 2.92 0.29
C GLU A 397 -23.49 3.31 0.45
N LEU A 398 -22.70 2.55 1.22
CA LEU A 398 -21.27 2.79 1.35
C LEU A 398 -20.54 2.72 0.00
N GLN A 399 -20.79 1.64 -0.78
CA GLN A 399 -20.22 1.48 -2.12
C GLN A 399 -20.57 2.66 -3.03
N LYS A 400 -21.84 3.01 -3.09
CA LYS A 400 -22.36 4.09 -3.93
C LYS A 400 -21.82 5.47 -3.55
N GLU A 401 -21.81 5.80 -2.25
CA GLU A 401 -21.35 7.12 -1.80
C GLU A 401 -19.83 7.26 -1.94
N THR A 402 -19.05 6.18 -1.78
CA THR A 402 -17.61 6.20 -2.06
C THR A 402 -17.33 6.51 -3.53
N PHE A 403 -18.04 5.87 -4.46
CA PHE A 403 -17.92 6.21 -5.88
C PHE A 403 -18.37 7.64 -6.20
N LYS A 404 -19.43 8.11 -5.56
CA LYS A 404 -19.84 9.52 -5.71
C LYS A 404 -18.78 10.49 -5.22
N ALA A 405 -18.11 10.20 -4.09
CA ALA A 405 -17.00 11.01 -3.59
C ALA A 405 -15.86 11.08 -4.59
N MET A 406 -15.45 9.92 -5.17
CA MET A 406 -14.44 9.86 -6.21
C MET A 406 -14.84 10.67 -7.46
N LYS A 407 -16.07 10.47 -7.96
CA LYS A 407 -16.60 11.18 -9.12
C LYS A 407 -16.71 12.68 -8.87
N ARG A 408 -17.08 13.09 -7.66
CA ARG A 408 -17.18 14.49 -7.26
C ARG A 408 -15.80 15.15 -7.30
N PHE A 409 -14.77 14.49 -6.74
CA PHE A 409 -13.42 15.02 -6.72
C PHE A 409 -12.78 15.03 -8.12
N TYR A 410 -12.88 13.94 -8.87
CA TYR A 410 -12.33 13.79 -10.23
C TYR A 410 -13.36 14.13 -11.32
N SER A 411 -14.15 15.19 -11.13
CA SER A 411 -15.18 15.58 -12.09
C SER A 411 -14.65 16.54 -13.16
N ILE A 412 -15.25 16.48 -14.36
CA ILE A 412 -15.01 17.47 -15.43
C ILE A 412 -15.40 18.87 -14.93
N TYR A 413 -16.45 18.99 -14.11
CA TYR A 413 -16.87 20.25 -13.51
C TYR A 413 -15.72 20.90 -12.72
N GLU A 414 -15.03 20.13 -11.84
CA GLU A 414 -13.88 20.65 -11.11
C GLU A 414 -12.69 20.99 -12.03
N CYS A 415 -12.50 20.25 -13.14
CA CYS A 415 -11.51 20.60 -14.16
C CYS A 415 -11.83 21.98 -14.80
N ILE A 416 -13.08 22.20 -15.19
CA ILE A 416 -13.53 23.48 -15.79
C ILE A 416 -13.42 24.61 -14.76
N LYS A 417 -13.84 24.39 -13.53
CA LYS A 417 -13.73 25.38 -12.44
C LYS A 417 -12.28 25.81 -12.19
N MET A 418 -11.32 24.90 -12.34
CA MET A 418 -9.89 25.21 -12.26
C MET A 418 -9.41 26.11 -13.43
N LEU A 419 -10.07 26.05 -14.59
CA LEU A 419 -9.70 26.84 -15.79
C LEU A 419 -10.43 28.18 -15.83
N CYS A 420 -11.68 28.23 -15.41
CA CYS A 420 -12.58 29.38 -15.61
C CYS A 420 -13.24 29.91 -14.30
N GLY A 421 -12.99 29.27 -13.14
CA GLY A 421 -13.61 29.64 -11.88
C GLY A 421 -12.93 30.83 -11.18
N PRO A 422 -13.54 31.36 -10.09
CA PRO A 422 -12.99 32.49 -9.32
C PRO A 422 -11.57 32.25 -8.77
N GLU A 423 -11.20 30.99 -8.57
CA GLU A 423 -9.87 30.59 -8.15
C GLU A 423 -8.78 30.91 -9.19
N VAL A 424 -9.14 31.11 -10.47
CA VAL A 424 -8.20 31.55 -11.52
C VAL A 424 -7.72 32.96 -11.23
N ILE A 425 -8.61 33.85 -10.78
CA ILE A 425 -8.26 35.23 -10.46
C ILE A 425 -7.29 35.26 -9.27
N LYS A 426 -7.58 34.50 -8.22
CA LYS A 426 -6.70 34.39 -7.05
C LYS A 426 -5.33 33.79 -7.43
N PHE A 427 -5.34 32.78 -8.29
CA PHE A 427 -4.13 32.17 -8.83
C PHE A 427 -3.32 33.18 -9.66
N ALA A 428 -3.95 33.88 -10.59
CA ALA A 428 -3.31 34.88 -11.41
C ALA A 428 -2.71 36.02 -10.57
N ALA A 429 -3.44 36.49 -9.55
CA ALA A 429 -2.94 37.48 -8.59
C ALA A 429 -1.70 36.97 -7.84
N LYS A 430 -1.73 35.71 -7.38
CA LYS A 430 -0.57 35.08 -6.67
C LYS A 430 0.64 34.93 -7.62
N VAL A 431 0.43 34.52 -8.85
CA VAL A 431 1.47 34.44 -9.88
C VAL A 431 2.05 35.81 -10.15
N TYR A 432 1.20 36.81 -10.43
CA TYR A 432 1.62 38.17 -10.68
C TYR A 432 2.44 38.75 -9.51
N TRP A 433 1.98 38.54 -8.26
CA TRP A 433 2.71 39.00 -7.09
C TRP A 433 4.08 38.33 -6.90
N ASN A 434 4.20 37.05 -7.25
CA ASN A 434 5.49 36.34 -7.22
C ASN A 434 6.41 36.79 -8.38
N LEU A 435 5.87 37.14 -9.55
CA LEU A 435 6.62 37.75 -10.64
C LEU A 435 7.21 39.08 -10.25
N LEU A 436 6.40 39.97 -9.64
CA LEU A 436 6.88 41.28 -9.14
C LEU A 436 8.00 41.15 -8.10
N ARG A 437 8.00 40.08 -7.34
CA ARG A 437 9.05 39.78 -6.33
C ARG A 437 10.23 39.01 -6.89
N GLY A 438 10.33 38.80 -8.18
CA GLY A 438 11.40 38.05 -8.83
C GLY A 438 11.44 36.56 -8.48
N ARG A 439 10.35 35.99 -7.95
CA ARG A 439 10.26 34.59 -7.51
C ARG A 439 9.91 33.64 -8.65
N TRP A 440 10.68 33.63 -9.72
CA TRP A 440 10.44 32.83 -10.93
C TRP A 440 10.30 31.33 -10.68
N ARG A 441 11.07 30.77 -9.71
CA ARG A 441 10.94 29.35 -9.34
C ARG A 441 9.55 29.04 -8.77
N SER A 442 9.01 29.90 -7.89
CA SER A 442 7.67 29.78 -7.33
C SER A 442 6.59 29.86 -8.41
N VAL A 443 6.75 30.77 -9.38
CA VAL A 443 5.82 30.92 -10.50
C VAL A 443 5.79 29.66 -11.34
N ARG A 444 6.95 29.19 -11.80
CA ARG A 444 7.06 27.98 -12.60
C ARG A 444 6.45 26.78 -11.90
N TRP A 445 6.73 26.64 -10.60
CA TRP A 445 6.17 25.56 -9.79
C TRP A 445 4.64 25.66 -9.67
N GLN A 446 4.07 26.85 -9.38
CA GLN A 446 2.63 27.07 -9.29
C GLN A 446 1.90 26.73 -10.61
N MET A 447 2.49 27.12 -11.73
CA MET A 447 1.95 26.79 -13.06
C MET A 447 1.99 25.28 -13.30
N HIS A 448 3.12 24.64 -13.00
CA HIS A 448 3.32 23.21 -13.17
C HIS A 448 2.35 22.38 -12.31
N THR A 449 2.24 22.68 -11.03
CA THR A 449 1.33 21.95 -10.12
C THR A 449 -0.13 22.14 -10.49
N ARG A 450 -0.54 23.34 -10.94
CA ARG A 450 -1.91 23.58 -11.42
C ARG A 450 -2.23 22.75 -12.65
N MET A 451 -1.30 22.66 -13.58
CA MET A 451 -1.43 21.82 -14.77
C MET A 451 -1.49 20.33 -14.41
N LEU A 452 -0.64 19.87 -13.50
CA LEU A 452 -0.67 18.50 -13.02
C LEU A 452 -1.98 18.16 -12.31
N ARG A 453 -2.50 19.03 -11.43
CA ARG A 453 -3.81 18.83 -10.78
C ARG A 453 -4.92 18.68 -11.81
N TRP A 454 -4.94 19.55 -12.82
CA TRP A 454 -5.91 19.49 -13.90
C TRP A 454 -5.81 18.15 -14.63
N PHE A 455 -4.60 17.75 -15.02
CA PHE A 455 -4.33 16.48 -15.69
C PHE A 455 -4.78 15.28 -14.85
N TYR A 456 -4.39 15.22 -13.58
CA TYR A 456 -4.79 14.12 -12.68
C TYR A 456 -6.30 14.05 -12.47
N ARG A 457 -6.99 15.17 -12.40
CA ARG A 457 -8.46 15.18 -12.29
C ARG A 457 -9.13 14.69 -13.57
N ALA A 458 -8.67 15.16 -14.71
CA ALA A 458 -9.19 14.74 -16.02
C ALA A 458 -8.93 13.24 -16.26
N TYR A 459 -7.70 12.78 -15.99
CA TYR A 459 -7.32 11.38 -16.11
C TYR A 459 -8.08 10.50 -15.11
N GLY A 460 -8.17 10.91 -13.86
CA GLY A 460 -8.92 10.22 -12.82
C GLY A 460 -10.40 10.06 -13.18
N HIS A 461 -11.01 11.06 -13.80
CA HIS A 461 -12.39 10.97 -14.30
C HIS A 461 -12.58 9.78 -15.27
N VAL A 462 -11.65 9.62 -16.22
CA VAL A 462 -11.70 8.49 -17.17
C VAL A 462 -11.48 7.15 -16.47
N LEU A 463 -10.51 7.09 -15.55
CA LEU A 463 -10.21 5.87 -14.81
C LEU A 463 -11.40 5.40 -13.96
N ILE A 464 -12.05 6.31 -13.23
CA ILE A 464 -13.19 5.96 -12.36
C ILE A 464 -14.37 5.44 -13.16
N ARG A 465 -14.65 6.01 -14.34
CA ARG A 465 -15.70 5.48 -15.23
C ARG A 465 -15.39 4.05 -15.71
N ARG A 466 -14.14 3.78 -16.08
CA ARG A 466 -13.72 2.42 -16.48
C ARG A 466 -13.83 1.43 -15.32
N PHE A 467 -13.41 1.86 -14.14
CA PHE A 467 -13.52 1.04 -12.93
C PHE A 467 -14.98 0.72 -12.58
N GLU A 468 -15.87 1.72 -12.60
CA GLU A 468 -17.30 1.52 -12.35
C GLU A 468 -17.92 0.55 -13.35
N ALA A 469 -17.57 0.65 -14.62
CA ALA A 469 -18.03 -0.28 -15.65
C ALA A 469 -17.53 -1.71 -15.40
N ALA A 470 -16.27 -1.87 -15.02
CA ALA A 470 -15.68 -3.18 -14.71
C ALA A 470 -16.28 -3.84 -13.45
N ASN A 471 -16.80 -3.03 -12.52
CA ASN A 471 -17.38 -3.54 -11.25
C ASN A 471 -18.90 -3.46 -11.20
N LYS A 472 -19.55 -3.42 -12.36
CA LYS A 472 -21.03 -3.35 -12.44
C LYS A 472 -21.68 -4.57 -11.79
N ASP A 473 -21.18 -5.76 -12.05
CA ASP A 473 -21.76 -7.02 -11.54
C ASP A 473 -21.70 -7.08 -10.01
N PHE A 474 -20.60 -6.63 -9.41
CA PHE A 474 -20.50 -6.50 -7.95
C PHE A 474 -21.51 -5.49 -7.39
N SER A 475 -21.68 -4.35 -8.05
CA SER A 475 -22.66 -3.33 -7.64
C SER A 475 -24.10 -3.86 -7.72
N ASP A 476 -24.41 -4.67 -8.74
CA ASP A 476 -25.71 -5.30 -8.88
C ASP A 476 -25.92 -6.42 -7.84
N TRP A 477 -24.87 -7.20 -7.55
CA TRP A 477 -24.90 -8.22 -6.50
C TRP A 477 -25.17 -7.64 -5.12
N ILE A 478 -24.44 -6.58 -4.72
CA ILE A 478 -24.59 -5.97 -3.40
C ILE A 478 -25.94 -5.23 -3.25
N LYS A 479 -26.50 -4.73 -4.35
CA LYS A 479 -27.84 -4.16 -4.39
C LYS A 479 -28.92 -5.22 -4.18
N ALA A 480 -28.77 -6.37 -4.82
CA ALA A 480 -29.67 -7.53 -4.65
C ALA A 480 -29.58 -8.10 -3.22
N PHE A 481 -28.41 -8.06 -2.59
CA PHE A 481 -28.22 -8.47 -1.20
C PHE A 481 -29.07 -7.64 -0.24
N LYS A 482 -29.13 -6.31 -0.42
CA LYS A 482 -30.00 -5.42 0.37
C LYS A 482 -31.48 -5.80 0.25
N GLN A 483 -31.96 -6.17 -0.92
CA GLN A 483 -33.35 -6.55 -1.14
C GLN A 483 -33.70 -7.86 -0.43
N ARG A 484 -32.79 -8.85 -0.39
CA ARG A 484 -32.98 -10.13 0.31
C ARG A 484 -33.02 -9.97 1.81
N THR A 485 -32.14 -9.16 2.39
CA THR A 485 -32.08 -8.92 3.85
C THR A 485 -33.31 -8.13 4.34
N SER A 486 -33.82 -7.20 3.56
CA SER A 486 -35.06 -6.49 3.88
C SER A 486 -36.32 -7.39 3.79
N ALA A 487 -36.34 -8.33 2.83
CA ALA A 487 -37.42 -9.29 2.67
C ALA A 487 -37.48 -10.36 3.78
N LEU A 488 -36.32 -10.67 4.39
CA LEU A 488 -36.22 -11.63 5.50
C LEU A 488 -36.50 -11.04 6.87
N GLY A 489 -36.89 -9.77 6.97
CA GLY A 489 -37.26 -9.12 8.24
C GLY A 489 -36.12 -9.03 9.26
N VAL A 490 -34.87 -9.16 8.83
CA VAL A 490 -33.70 -8.97 9.70
C VAL A 490 -33.65 -7.50 10.08
N LYS A 491 -34.20 -7.16 11.24
CA LYS A 491 -34.04 -5.86 11.86
C LYS A 491 -32.53 -5.64 12.04
N THR A 492 -32.00 -4.61 11.41
CA THR A 492 -30.70 -4.05 11.79
C THR A 492 -30.77 -3.80 13.29
N GLN A 493 -29.96 -4.52 14.08
CA GLN A 493 -29.93 -4.32 15.52
C GLN A 493 -29.52 -2.87 15.79
N PRO A 494 -30.28 -2.14 16.62
CA PRO A 494 -29.87 -0.82 17.06
C PRO A 494 -28.62 -0.94 17.93
N SER A 495 -27.78 0.07 17.83
CA SER A 495 -26.61 0.38 18.65
C SER A 495 -26.59 -0.34 20.00
N LEU A 496 -25.49 -1.04 20.30
CA LEU A 496 -25.14 -1.46 21.65
C LEU A 496 -25.08 -0.20 22.55
N GLY A 497 -26.18 0.05 23.22
CA GLY A 497 -26.22 1.00 24.33
C GLY A 497 -25.29 0.51 25.45
N ASN A 498 -24.59 1.47 26.04
CA ASN A 498 -23.80 1.42 27.25
C ASN A 498 -24.10 0.20 28.15
N ARG A 499 -23.10 -0.64 28.33
CA ARG A 499 -22.94 -1.34 29.60
C ARG A 499 -21.65 -0.85 30.25
N GLN A 500 -21.86 -0.38 31.47
CA GLN A 500 -20.91 0.14 32.45
C GLN A 500 -19.71 -0.77 32.67
#